data_183476ae1cb05f904dbb6e37f259d8af
#
_entry.id   183476ae1cb05f904dbb6e37f259d8af
#
_cell.length_a   1.000
_cell.length_b   1.000
_cell.length_c   1.000
_cell.angle_alpha   90.00
_cell.angle_beta   90.00
_cell.angle_gamma   90.00
#
_symmetry.space_group_name_H-M   'P 1'
#
loop_
_entity.id
_entity.type
_entity.pdbx_description
1 polymer ?
#
loop_
_entity_poly.entity_id
_entity_poly.type
_entity_poly.pdbx_seq_one_letter_code
_entity_poly.pdbx_strand_id
1 'polypeptide(L)' 'MQYPLISEYVKAIQDAGDNLDKLSYLTPVQDDHGEPYRSSGAFAVVFKMLDKSTGKYYALKCFTEE' A
#
# COMPACT_ATOMS: atom_id res chain seq x y z
N MET A 1 -9.78 -5.40 -18.93
CA MET A 1 -9.74 -4.46 -17.80
C MET A 1 -8.30 -4.10 -17.49
N GLN A 2 -8.01 -2.83 -17.29
CA GLN A 2 -6.67 -2.40 -16.91
C GLN A 2 -6.60 -2.16 -15.41
N TYR A 3 -5.52 -2.62 -14.83
CA TYR A 3 -5.23 -2.32 -13.43
C TYR A 3 -4.33 -1.08 -13.34
N PRO A 4 -4.38 -0.34 -12.22
CA PRO A 4 -3.47 0.77 -12.03
C PRO A 4 -2.00 0.34 -12.07
N LEU A 5 -1.13 1.27 -12.37
CA LEU A 5 0.31 1.06 -12.30
C LEU A 5 0.77 1.01 -10.84
N ILE A 6 1.91 0.39 -10.60
CA ILE A 6 2.48 0.33 -9.24
C ILE A 6 2.69 1.74 -8.70
N SER A 7 3.16 2.66 -9.52
CA SER A 7 3.38 4.05 -9.10
C SER A 7 2.08 4.74 -8.66
N GLU A 8 0.96 4.40 -9.29
CA GLU A 8 -0.33 4.94 -8.90
C GLU A 8 -0.77 4.40 -7.54
N TYR A 9 -0.53 3.10 -7.29
CA TYR A 9 -0.80 2.51 -5.98
C TYR A 9 0.08 3.14 -4.90
N VAL A 10 1.37 3.34 -5.19
CA VAL A 10 2.30 3.97 -4.22
C VAL A 10 1.79 5.33 -3.81
N LYS A 11 1.36 6.15 -4.78
CA LYS A 11 0.82 7.47 -4.49
C LYS A 11 -0.44 7.39 -3.63
N ALA A 12 -1.36 6.50 -3.98
CA ALA A 12 -2.60 6.33 -3.24
C ALA A 12 -2.33 5.87 -1.80
N ILE A 13 -1.37 4.98 -1.61
CA ILE A 13 -0.99 4.47 -0.30
C ILE A 13 -0.34 5.57 0.55
N GLN A 14 0.49 6.42 -0.05
CA GLN A 14 1.09 7.55 0.65
C GLN A 14 0.04 8.54 1.12
N ASP A 15 -1.04 8.68 0.36
CA ASP A 15 -2.16 9.55 0.69
C ASP A 15 -3.33 8.76 1.32
N ALA A 16 -3.04 7.64 1.99
CA ALA A 16 -4.04 6.70 2.47
C ALA A 16 -5.10 7.33 3.37
N GLY A 17 -4.70 8.30 4.17
CA GLY A 17 -5.65 9.01 5.05
C GLY A 17 -6.74 9.73 4.28
N ASP A 18 -6.45 10.12 3.03
CA ASP A 18 -7.39 10.87 2.19
C ASP A 18 -8.09 9.99 1.15
N ASN A 19 -7.42 8.92 0.70
CA ASN A 19 -7.87 8.14 -0.45
C ASN A 19 -8.46 6.78 -0.10
N LEU A 20 -8.24 6.29 1.11
CA LEU A 20 -8.71 4.98 1.56
C LEU A 20 -9.58 5.15 2.81
N ASP A 21 -10.76 5.73 2.64
CA ASP A 21 -11.65 6.09 3.75
C ASP A 21 -11.84 4.97 4.77
N LYS A 22 -12.12 3.77 4.29
CA LYS A 22 -12.36 2.62 5.17
C LYS A 22 -11.07 2.04 5.77
N LEU A 23 -9.92 2.41 5.20
CA LEU A 23 -8.62 1.92 5.63
C LEU A 23 -7.72 3.05 6.15
N SER A 24 -8.32 4.19 6.48
CA SER A 24 -7.57 5.36 6.94
C SER A 24 -6.84 5.13 8.26
N TYR A 25 -7.24 4.10 9.01
CA TYR A 25 -6.55 3.72 10.24
C TYR A 25 -5.22 3.00 9.97
N LEU A 26 -4.98 2.58 8.73
CA LEU A 26 -3.73 1.94 8.33
C LEU A 26 -2.75 2.99 7.82
N THR A 27 -1.49 2.81 8.13
CA THR A 27 -0.42 3.65 7.60
C THR A 27 0.60 2.75 6.90
N PRO A 28 1.17 3.18 5.76
CA PRO A 28 2.20 2.39 5.11
C PRO A 28 3.47 2.35 5.96
N VAL A 29 4.08 1.17 6.06
CA VAL A 29 5.40 1.03 6.66
C VAL A 29 6.39 1.52 5.61
N GLN A 30 7.30 2.41 5.99
CA GLN A 30 8.26 2.99 5.06
C GLN A 30 9.57 2.19 5.05
N ASP A 31 10.20 2.15 3.87
CA ASP A 31 11.51 1.57 3.72
C ASP A 31 12.61 2.60 4.07
N ASP A 32 13.87 2.24 3.81
CA ASP A 32 15.01 3.11 4.12
C ASP A 32 15.05 4.39 3.27
N HIS A 33 14.26 4.43 2.19
CA HIS A 33 14.19 5.58 1.29
C HIS A 33 12.97 6.46 1.55
N GLY A 34 12.18 6.13 2.60
CA GLY A 34 10.98 6.89 2.92
C GLY A 34 9.78 6.57 2.04
N GLU A 35 9.85 5.49 1.27
CA GLU A 35 8.75 5.04 0.42
C GLU A 35 8.02 3.87 1.06
N PRO A 36 6.73 3.62 0.69
CA PRO A 36 6.02 2.47 1.22
C PRO A 36 6.75 1.17 0.94
N TYR A 37 7.00 0.40 1.99
CA TYR A 37 7.64 -0.91 1.87
C TYR A 37 6.72 -1.84 1.07
N ARG A 38 7.25 -2.44 0.01
CA ARG A 38 6.45 -3.28 -0.86
C ARG A 38 7.25 -4.45 -1.44
N SER A 39 6.50 -5.46 -1.85
CA SER A 39 7.03 -6.61 -2.57
C SER A 39 6.20 -6.78 -3.84
N SER A 40 6.85 -6.94 -4.99
CA SER A 40 6.19 -7.09 -6.28
C SER A 40 6.23 -8.53 -6.75
N GLY A 41 5.11 -9.01 -7.26
CA GLY A 41 5.02 -10.29 -7.94
C GLY A 41 4.60 -10.10 -9.40
N ALA A 42 4.24 -11.21 -10.07
CA ALA A 42 3.89 -11.18 -11.49
C ALA A 42 2.63 -10.36 -11.79
N PHE A 43 1.64 -10.37 -10.89
CA PHE A 43 0.34 -9.73 -11.13
C PHE A 43 -0.14 -8.90 -9.97
N ALA A 44 0.71 -8.67 -8.98
CA ALA A 44 0.30 -7.93 -7.80
C ALA A 44 1.49 -7.27 -7.12
N VAL A 45 1.23 -6.20 -6.40
CA VAL A 45 2.16 -5.60 -5.47
C VAL A 45 1.53 -5.67 -4.08
N VAL A 46 2.33 -6.01 -3.08
CA VAL A 46 1.86 -6.14 -1.70
C VAL A 46 2.55 -5.08 -0.85
N PHE A 47 1.76 -4.25 -0.21
CA PHE A 47 2.26 -3.22 0.69
C PHE A 47 2.14 -3.68 2.14
N LYS A 48 3.13 -3.33 2.95
CA LYS A 48 3.07 -3.59 4.39
C LYS A 48 2.44 -2.39 5.08
N MET A 49 1.36 -2.64 5.79
CA MET A 49 0.59 -1.60 6.46
C MET A 49 0.61 -1.82 7.97
N LEU A 50 0.59 -0.73 8.72
CA LEU A 50 0.52 -0.76 10.17
C LEU A 50 -0.79 -0.18 10.65
N ASP A 51 -1.50 -0.93 11.50
CA ASP A 51 -2.65 -0.40 12.23
C ASP A 51 -2.12 0.28 13.50
N LYS A 52 -2.18 1.60 13.52
CA LYS A 52 -1.66 2.40 14.64
C LYS A 52 -2.41 2.15 15.94
N SER A 53 -3.69 1.78 15.86
CA SER A 53 -4.51 1.60 17.05
C SER A 53 -4.21 0.29 17.78
N THR A 54 -3.80 -0.74 17.04
CA THR A 54 -3.53 -2.07 17.61
C THR A 54 -2.05 -2.46 17.59
N GLY A 55 -1.24 -1.79 16.77
CA GLY A 55 0.14 -2.15 16.53
C GLY A 55 0.33 -3.38 15.65
N LYS A 56 -0.72 -3.83 14.98
CA LYS A 56 -0.65 -5.01 14.12
C LYS A 56 -0.30 -4.63 12.69
N TYR A 57 0.40 -5.53 12.01
CA TYR A 57 0.78 -5.37 10.61
C TYR A 57 -0.15 -6.16 9.71
N TYR A 58 -0.41 -5.61 8.52
CA TYR A 58 -1.25 -6.23 7.51
C TYR A 58 -0.58 -6.14 6.15
N ALA A 59 -0.92 -7.06 5.27
CA ALA A 59 -0.50 -7.03 3.87
C ALA A 59 -1.67 -6.53 3.04
N LEU A 60 -1.46 -5.46 2.27
CA LEU A 60 -2.45 -4.93 1.34
C LEU A 60 -2.01 -5.34 -0.07
N LYS A 61 -2.76 -6.27 -0.66
CA LYS A 61 -2.46 -6.78 -1.99
C LYS A 61 -3.20 -5.99 -3.05
N CYS A 62 -2.45 -5.41 -3.98
CA CYS A 62 -3.00 -4.60 -5.07
C CYS A 62 -2.65 -5.25 -6.40
N PHE A 63 -3.64 -5.57 -7.19
CA PHE A 63 -3.42 -6.21 -8.48
C PHE A 63 -2.90 -5.22 -9.51
N THR A 64 -1.96 -5.66 -10.32
CA THR A 64 -1.35 -4.85 -11.37
C THR A 64 -0.93 -5.75 -12.53
N GLU A 65 -0.77 -5.15 -13.71
CA GLU A 65 -0.27 -5.85 -14.89
C GLU A 65 1.20 -5.55 -15.18
N GLU A 66 1.84 -4.79 -14.30
CA GLU A 66 3.27 -4.49 -14.46
C GLU A 66 4.16 -5.71 -14.18
#